data_956542c0cdcb1cf102892b59b7eb1b1d
#
_entry.id   956542c0cdcb1cf102892b59b7eb1b1d
#
_cell.length_a   1.000
_cell.length_b   1.000
_cell.length_c   1.000
_cell.angle_alpha   90.00
_cell.angle_beta   90.00
_cell.angle_gamma   90.00
#
_symmetry.space_group_name_H-M   'P 1'
#
loop_
_entity.id
_entity.type
_entity.pdbx_description
1 polymer ?
#
loop_
_entity_poly.entity_id
_entity_poly.type
_entity_poly.pdbx_seq_one_letter_code
_entity_poly.pdbx_strand_id
1 'polypeptide(L)'
;ATKRDFETKNRKKFCGRIATGDYDAVIIGHSQFEKIPMSIERQRAILEQQLEELTDGIMDLKRNRGENFSIKQLEKSKKSVKQKLEKLNDQSRKDDVVTFEELGVDRLFIDESHYYKNLYLYTKMRNVGGIAQTEAQKSSDLFMKCRYLDELTGGRGTVFATGTPISNSMVELYTIQRYLQYNTLVKNNLQHFDSWASTFGETVTAVELTPEGTGY
;
A
#
# COMPACT_ATOMS: atom_id res chain seq x y z
N ALA A 1 8.19 -3.13 22.55
CA ALA A 1 7.45 -1.86 22.69
C ALA A 1 6.06 -2.09 23.29
N THR A 2 5.58 -1.16 24.07
CA THR A 2 4.27 -1.22 24.74
C THR A 2 3.32 -0.14 24.19
N LYS A 3 2.02 -0.27 24.48
CA LYS A 3 1.04 0.77 24.10
C LYS A 3 1.39 2.13 24.70
N ARG A 4 1.94 2.15 25.92
CA ARG A 4 2.34 3.36 26.64
C ARG A 4 3.46 4.12 25.93
N ASP A 5 4.39 3.42 25.28
CA ASP A 5 5.48 4.04 24.52
C ASP A 5 4.97 4.87 23.34
N PHE A 6 3.77 4.53 22.80
CA PHE A 6 3.14 5.19 21.66
C PHE A 6 2.05 6.21 22.02
N GLU A 7 1.86 6.52 23.30
CA GLU A 7 1.08 7.70 23.71
C GLU A 7 1.77 8.96 23.17
N THR A 8 0.99 9.97 22.82
CA THR A 8 1.49 11.20 22.16
C THR A 8 2.69 11.83 22.89
N LYS A 9 2.65 11.86 24.22
CA LYS A 9 3.73 12.42 25.07
C LYS A 9 5.01 11.56 25.12
N ASN A 10 4.92 10.26 24.87
CA ASN A 10 6.02 9.30 25.04
C ASN A 10 6.64 8.90 23.69
N ARG A 11 5.88 8.98 22.59
CA ARG A 11 6.26 8.47 21.26
C ARG A 11 7.57 9.07 20.77
N LYS A 12 7.74 10.39 20.85
CA LYS A 12 8.98 11.07 20.44
C LYS A 12 10.19 10.53 21.21
N LYS A 13 10.06 10.39 22.54
CA LYS A 13 11.11 9.84 23.39
C LYS A 13 11.42 8.38 23.06
N PHE A 14 10.40 7.57 22.76
CA PHE A 14 10.57 6.18 22.40
C PHE A 14 11.26 6.03 21.05
N CYS A 15 10.81 6.74 20.02
CA CYS A 15 11.46 6.75 18.70
C CYS A 15 12.91 7.25 18.79
N GLY A 16 13.16 8.31 19.57
CA GLY A 16 14.53 8.79 19.80
C GLY A 16 15.43 7.75 20.46
N ARG A 17 14.91 6.93 21.38
CA ARG A 17 15.69 5.82 21.98
C ARG A 17 16.00 4.72 20.94
N ILE A 18 15.09 4.43 20.01
CA ILE A 18 15.37 3.48 18.94
C ILE A 18 16.48 4.03 18.04
N ALA A 19 16.36 5.28 17.63
CA ALA A 19 17.31 5.93 16.71
C ALA A 19 18.73 6.06 17.28
N THR A 20 18.87 6.19 18.60
CA THR A 20 20.17 6.41 19.26
C THR A 20 20.65 5.22 20.09
N GLY A 21 19.82 4.19 20.23
CA GLY A 21 20.13 3.00 21.03
C GLY A 21 20.87 1.94 20.22
N ASP A 22 21.60 1.11 20.91
CA ASP A 22 22.29 -0.06 20.34
C ASP A 22 21.40 -1.30 20.52
N TYR A 23 20.38 -1.40 19.66
CA TYR A 23 19.43 -2.51 19.70
C TYR A 23 19.64 -3.43 18.47
N ASP A 24 19.81 -4.74 18.71
CA ASP A 24 19.81 -5.74 17.64
C ASP A 24 18.44 -5.87 16.98
N ALA A 25 17.37 -5.73 17.75
CA ALA A 25 16.00 -5.78 17.26
C ALA A 25 15.01 -5.04 18.17
N VAL A 26 13.93 -4.53 17.59
CA VAL A 26 12.81 -3.89 18.31
C VAL A 26 11.51 -4.55 17.90
N ILE A 27 10.79 -5.15 18.85
CA ILE A 27 9.49 -5.78 18.62
C ILE A 27 8.39 -4.75 18.89
N ILE A 28 7.54 -4.52 17.86
CA ILE A 28 6.46 -3.53 17.89
C ILE A 28 5.17 -4.19 17.39
N GLY A 29 4.05 -3.92 18.05
CA GLY A 29 2.75 -4.35 17.54
C GLY A 29 2.30 -3.50 16.32
N HIS A 30 1.53 -4.09 15.41
CA HIS A 30 1.10 -3.44 14.15
C HIS A 30 0.45 -2.07 14.37
N SER A 31 -0.48 -1.96 15.30
CA SER A 31 -1.18 -0.69 15.62
C SER A 31 -0.28 0.39 16.22
N GLN A 32 0.86 0.03 16.77
CA GLN A 32 1.89 0.96 17.22
C GLN A 32 2.83 1.35 16.08
N PHE A 33 3.19 0.39 15.23
CA PHE A 33 4.04 0.60 14.08
C PHE A 33 3.46 1.63 13.09
N GLU A 34 2.15 1.60 12.87
CA GLU A 34 1.42 2.58 12.05
C GLU A 34 1.55 4.04 12.55
N LYS A 35 1.94 4.23 13.81
CA LYS A 35 2.10 5.57 14.42
C LYS A 35 3.48 6.18 14.18
N ILE A 36 4.40 5.45 13.58
CA ILE A 36 5.71 5.95 13.17
C ILE A 36 5.58 6.44 11.73
N PRO A 37 5.57 7.75 11.48
CA PRO A 37 5.33 8.26 10.13
C PRO A 37 6.58 8.10 9.25
N MET A 38 6.37 8.10 7.95
CA MET A 38 7.41 8.41 6.96
C MET A 38 7.61 9.92 6.87
N SER A 39 8.75 10.37 6.35
CA SER A 39 8.98 11.78 6.04
C SER A 39 7.87 12.33 5.12
N ILE A 40 7.58 13.62 5.27
CA ILE A 40 6.55 14.31 4.48
C ILE A 40 6.89 14.29 3.00
N GLU A 41 8.16 14.44 2.67
CA GLU A 41 8.68 14.42 1.31
C GLU A 41 8.39 13.08 0.63
N ARG A 42 8.61 11.98 1.35
CA ARG A 42 8.38 10.61 0.84
C ARG A 42 6.88 10.31 0.71
N GLN A 43 6.09 10.72 1.68
CA GLN A 43 4.63 10.59 1.59
C GLN A 43 4.07 11.37 0.39
N ARG A 44 4.57 12.60 0.18
CA ARG A 44 4.18 13.44 -0.96
C ARG A 44 4.55 12.79 -2.29
N ALA A 45 5.78 12.33 -2.45
CA ALA A 45 6.24 11.72 -3.70
C ALA A 45 5.37 10.52 -4.10
N ILE A 46 4.99 9.66 -3.15
CA ILE A 46 4.13 8.51 -3.43
C ILE A 46 2.70 8.93 -3.78
N LEU A 47 2.14 9.94 -3.09
CA LEU A 47 0.81 10.45 -3.41
C LEU A 47 0.77 11.16 -4.77
N GLU A 48 1.83 11.86 -5.13
CA GLU A 48 1.98 12.49 -6.46
C GLU A 48 2.07 11.45 -7.56
N GLN A 49 2.85 10.37 -7.36
CA GLN A 49 2.90 9.24 -8.29
C GLN A 49 1.52 8.60 -8.46
N GLN A 50 0.78 8.35 -7.37
CA GLN A 50 -0.59 7.82 -7.45
C GLN A 50 -1.53 8.75 -8.22
N LEU A 51 -1.37 10.06 -8.04
CA LEU A 51 -2.17 11.08 -8.72
C LEU A 51 -1.90 11.08 -10.23
N GLU A 52 -0.64 10.91 -10.64
CA GLU A 52 -0.23 10.79 -12.03
C GLU A 52 -0.81 9.52 -12.66
N GLU A 53 -0.61 8.35 -12.05
CA GLU A 53 -1.17 7.08 -12.50
C GLU A 53 -2.69 7.13 -12.69
N LEU A 54 -3.43 7.73 -11.74
CA LEU A 54 -4.87 7.91 -11.84
C LEU A 54 -5.26 8.88 -12.97
N THR A 55 -4.46 9.91 -13.19
CA THR A 55 -4.71 10.90 -14.24
C THR A 55 -4.53 10.29 -15.62
N ASP A 56 -3.46 9.54 -15.82
CA ASP A 56 -3.16 8.85 -17.07
C ASP A 56 -4.22 7.80 -17.36
N GLY A 57 -4.62 7.03 -16.36
CA GLY A 57 -5.70 6.07 -16.50
C GLY A 57 -7.05 6.68 -16.87
N ILE A 58 -7.40 7.84 -16.32
CA ILE A 58 -8.62 8.58 -16.71
C ILE A 58 -8.51 9.06 -18.16
N MET A 59 -7.35 9.59 -18.57
CA MET A 59 -7.12 10.04 -19.96
C MET A 59 -7.25 8.89 -20.95
N ASP A 60 -6.63 7.74 -20.64
CA ASP A 60 -6.73 6.53 -21.46
C ASP A 60 -8.17 6.04 -21.64
N LEU A 61 -8.92 5.98 -20.54
CA LEU A 61 -10.31 5.58 -20.59
C LEU A 61 -11.16 6.55 -21.42
N LYS A 62 -10.94 7.87 -21.29
CA LYS A 62 -11.65 8.88 -22.08
C LYS A 62 -11.30 8.77 -23.58
N ARG A 63 -10.02 8.53 -23.91
CA ARG A 63 -9.57 8.34 -25.30
C ARG A 63 -10.17 7.10 -25.95
N ASN A 64 -10.22 6.00 -25.20
CA ASN A 64 -10.70 4.71 -25.70
C ASN A 64 -12.22 4.53 -25.55
N ARG A 65 -12.99 5.60 -25.31
CA ARG A 65 -14.44 5.57 -25.07
C ARG A 65 -14.83 4.59 -23.96
N GLY A 66 -13.99 4.52 -22.91
CA GLY A 66 -14.25 3.71 -21.72
C GLY A 66 -15.54 4.13 -21.02
N GLU A 67 -16.14 3.19 -20.30
CA GLU A 67 -17.45 3.45 -19.68
C GLU A 67 -17.36 4.52 -18.58
N ASN A 68 -18.38 5.35 -18.53
CA ASN A 68 -18.52 6.47 -17.60
C ASN A 68 -18.40 6.07 -16.11
N PHE A 69 -18.80 4.86 -15.75
CA PHE A 69 -18.72 4.36 -14.38
C PHE A 69 -17.27 4.23 -13.90
N SER A 70 -16.37 3.63 -14.70
CA SER A 70 -14.94 3.51 -14.37
C SER A 70 -14.27 4.86 -14.26
N ILE A 71 -14.59 5.77 -15.19
CA ILE A 71 -14.07 7.14 -15.14
C ILE A 71 -14.48 7.82 -13.84
N LYS A 72 -15.75 7.73 -13.44
CA LYS A 72 -16.24 8.30 -12.16
C LYS A 72 -15.55 7.69 -10.93
N GLN A 73 -15.28 6.38 -10.95
CA GLN A 73 -14.59 5.71 -9.84
C GLN A 73 -13.16 6.21 -9.69
N LEU A 74 -12.44 6.36 -10.82
CA LEU A 74 -11.08 6.90 -10.81
C LEU A 74 -11.05 8.38 -10.42
N GLU A 75 -11.99 9.18 -10.87
CA GLU A 75 -12.12 10.57 -10.47
C GLU A 75 -12.37 10.68 -8.97
N LYS A 76 -13.14 9.75 -8.37
CA LYS A 76 -13.33 9.67 -6.91
C LYS A 76 -12.01 9.35 -6.21
N SER A 77 -11.25 8.36 -6.69
CA SER A 77 -9.93 8.00 -6.14
C SER A 77 -8.95 9.17 -6.27
N LYS A 78 -8.91 9.83 -7.42
CA LYS A 78 -8.10 11.03 -7.67
C LYS A 78 -8.43 12.15 -6.69
N LYS A 79 -9.71 12.40 -6.42
CA LYS A 79 -10.14 13.39 -5.42
C LYS A 79 -9.66 13.02 -4.02
N SER A 80 -9.74 11.75 -3.64
CA SER A 80 -9.24 11.25 -2.35
C SER A 80 -7.74 11.49 -2.18
N VAL A 81 -6.94 11.16 -3.21
CA VAL A 81 -5.48 11.37 -3.18
C VAL A 81 -5.14 12.87 -3.07
N LYS A 82 -5.83 13.74 -3.80
CA LYS A 82 -5.66 15.20 -3.67
C LYS A 82 -5.94 15.70 -2.26
N GLN A 83 -7.01 15.23 -1.63
CA GLN A 83 -7.33 15.59 -0.24
C GLN A 83 -6.26 15.09 0.75
N LYS A 84 -5.65 13.92 0.50
CA LYS A 84 -4.52 13.44 1.31
C LYS A 84 -3.31 14.36 1.16
N LEU A 85 -2.99 14.81 -0.07
CA LEU A 85 -1.90 15.76 -0.34
C LEU A 85 -2.13 17.12 0.35
N GLU A 86 -3.34 17.67 0.28
CA GLU A 86 -3.70 18.92 0.96
C GLU A 86 -3.51 18.80 2.47
N LYS A 87 -4.02 17.72 3.09
CA LYS A 87 -3.83 17.46 4.53
C LYS A 87 -2.36 17.32 4.90
N LEU A 88 -1.56 16.67 4.06
CA LEU A 88 -0.13 16.50 4.30
C LEU A 88 0.59 17.85 4.30
N ASN A 89 0.22 18.75 3.41
CA ASN A 89 0.77 20.11 3.36
C ASN A 89 0.44 20.95 4.60
N ASP A 90 -0.76 20.75 5.17
CA ASP A 90 -1.16 21.42 6.42
C ASP A 90 -0.44 20.83 7.65
N GLN A 91 -0.17 19.52 7.65
CA GLN A 91 0.57 18.84 8.72
C GLN A 91 2.06 19.21 8.72
N SER A 92 2.68 19.48 7.56
CA SER A 92 4.10 19.83 7.44
C SER A 92 4.52 21.04 8.29
N ARG A 93 3.54 21.82 8.74
CA ARG A 93 3.75 23.00 9.59
C ARG A 93 3.76 22.70 11.10
N LYS A 94 3.47 21.46 11.53
CA LYS A 94 3.15 21.14 12.93
C LYS A 94 3.99 20.06 13.58
N ASP A 95 4.69 19.19 12.85
CA ASP A 95 5.23 17.95 13.43
C ASP A 95 6.76 17.87 13.43
N ASP A 96 7.31 18.05 14.63
CA ASP A 96 8.66 17.62 15.04
C ASP A 96 8.57 16.17 15.57
N VAL A 97 8.27 15.20 14.69
CA VAL A 97 8.16 13.77 15.01
C VAL A 97 9.29 13.02 14.33
N VAL A 98 9.97 12.12 15.06
CA VAL A 98 10.98 11.22 14.49
C VAL A 98 10.30 10.32 13.46
N THR A 99 10.82 10.34 12.24
CA THR A 99 10.31 9.56 11.11
C THR A 99 10.89 8.15 11.11
N PHE A 100 10.30 7.25 10.30
CA PHE A 100 10.80 5.88 10.16
C PHE A 100 12.23 5.83 9.62
N GLU A 101 12.56 6.72 8.68
CA GLU A 101 13.89 6.84 8.11
C GLU A 101 14.96 7.19 9.16
N GLU A 102 14.59 8.02 10.14
CA GLU A 102 15.49 8.45 11.23
C GLU A 102 15.72 7.37 12.28
N LEU A 103 14.93 6.29 12.29
CA LEU A 103 15.13 5.19 13.23
C LEU A 103 16.38 4.35 12.92
N GLY A 104 16.93 4.43 11.73
CA GLY A 104 18.09 3.63 11.32
C GLY A 104 17.78 2.14 11.09
N VAL A 105 16.52 1.79 10.89
CA VAL A 105 16.09 0.40 10.63
C VAL A 105 16.50 0.00 9.22
N ASP A 106 17.14 -1.15 9.08
CA ASP A 106 17.59 -1.73 7.81
C ASP A 106 16.84 -3.02 7.43
N ARG A 107 16.12 -3.62 8.37
CA ARG A 107 15.35 -4.84 8.17
C ARG A 107 13.98 -4.74 8.85
N LEU A 108 12.99 -5.28 8.18
CA LEU A 108 11.61 -5.32 8.68
C LEU A 108 11.05 -6.74 8.53
N PHE A 109 10.74 -7.36 9.66
CA PHE A 109 10.08 -8.65 9.74
C PHE A 109 8.63 -8.43 10.13
N ILE A 110 7.69 -8.85 9.28
CA ILE A 110 6.26 -8.60 9.48
C ILE A 110 5.57 -9.95 9.63
N ASP A 111 5.22 -10.26 10.87
CA ASP A 111 4.37 -11.40 11.20
C ASP A 111 2.91 -11.08 10.88
N GLU A 112 2.13 -12.10 10.52
CA GLU A 112 0.73 -11.95 10.10
C GLU A 112 0.54 -10.88 9.01
N SER A 113 1.41 -10.91 7.99
CA SER A 113 1.46 -9.92 6.92
C SER A 113 0.16 -9.82 6.10
N HIS A 114 -0.72 -10.83 6.18
CA HIS A 114 -2.05 -10.80 5.58
C HIS A 114 -2.94 -9.64 6.07
N TYR A 115 -2.64 -9.03 7.22
CA TYR A 115 -3.32 -7.82 7.68
C TYR A 115 -3.11 -6.60 6.77
N TYR A 116 -2.13 -6.64 5.88
CA TYR A 116 -1.77 -5.53 4.97
C TYR A 116 -2.19 -5.76 3.52
N LYS A 117 -3.05 -6.72 3.24
CA LYS A 117 -3.50 -7.09 1.90
C LYS A 117 -4.34 -6.01 1.17
N ASN A 118 -4.93 -5.06 1.89
CA ASN A 118 -5.76 -4.00 1.32
C ASN A 118 -4.91 -2.78 0.92
N LEU A 119 -3.91 -2.99 0.08
CA LEU A 119 -3.15 -1.91 -0.54
C LEU A 119 -3.96 -1.34 -1.70
N TYR A 120 -3.85 -0.03 -1.94
CA TYR A 120 -4.55 0.59 -3.06
C TYR A 120 -4.25 -0.13 -4.38
N LEU A 121 -5.28 -0.30 -5.18
CA LEU A 121 -5.25 -0.95 -6.47
C LEU A 121 -5.97 -0.08 -7.49
N TYR A 122 -5.34 0.08 -8.64
CA TYR A 122 -5.94 0.70 -9.79
C TYR A 122 -6.10 -0.35 -10.90
N THR A 123 -7.30 -0.49 -11.46
CA THR A 123 -7.59 -1.42 -12.54
C THR A 123 -8.70 -0.91 -13.45
N LYS A 124 -8.60 -1.23 -14.74
CA LYS A 124 -9.65 -1.05 -15.74
C LYS A 124 -10.57 -2.28 -15.84
N MET A 125 -10.18 -3.39 -15.19
CA MET A 125 -10.95 -4.65 -15.20
C MET A 125 -12.26 -4.49 -14.42
N ARG A 126 -13.31 -5.13 -14.93
CA ARG A 126 -14.66 -5.06 -14.36
C ARG A 126 -15.29 -6.42 -14.29
N ASN A 127 -16.29 -6.53 -13.42
CA ASN A 127 -17.08 -7.75 -13.24
C ASN A 127 -16.20 -8.99 -13.02
N VAL A 128 -15.01 -8.79 -12.46
CA VAL A 128 -14.12 -9.87 -12.05
C VAL A 128 -14.24 -10.04 -10.55
N GLY A 129 -14.69 -11.20 -10.11
CA GLY A 129 -14.83 -11.54 -8.72
C GLY A 129 -13.49 -11.39 -7.96
N GLY A 130 -13.55 -10.95 -6.71
CA GLY A 130 -12.37 -10.85 -5.85
C GLY A 130 -11.48 -9.62 -6.08
N ILE A 131 -11.80 -8.74 -7.03
CA ILE A 131 -11.06 -7.47 -7.21
C ILE A 131 -11.74 -6.37 -6.40
N ALA A 132 -11.32 -6.22 -5.14
CA ALA A 132 -11.77 -5.12 -4.30
C ALA A 132 -10.83 -3.92 -4.43
N GLN A 133 -11.37 -2.75 -4.77
CA GLN A 133 -10.62 -1.49 -4.81
C GLN A 133 -10.69 -0.76 -3.48
N THR A 134 -10.37 -1.47 -2.39
CA THR A 134 -10.33 -0.92 -1.04
C THR A 134 -8.89 -0.58 -0.67
N GLU A 135 -8.71 0.54 0.01
CA GLU A 135 -7.41 0.97 0.52
C GLU A 135 -7.48 1.10 2.04
N ALA A 136 -6.55 0.45 2.74
CA ALA A 136 -6.31 0.68 4.15
C ALA A 136 -5.08 1.57 4.34
N GLN A 137 -5.20 2.62 5.15
CA GLN A 137 -4.10 3.54 5.42
C GLN A 137 -2.84 2.82 5.92
N LYS A 138 -3.01 1.80 6.79
CA LYS A 138 -1.90 0.96 7.28
C LYS A 138 -1.14 0.25 6.17
N SER A 139 -1.85 -0.20 5.11
CA SER A 139 -1.23 -0.87 3.98
C SER A 139 -0.42 0.10 3.14
N SER A 140 -0.93 1.29 2.88
CA SER A 140 -0.20 2.34 2.17
C SER A 140 1.01 2.83 2.97
N ASP A 141 0.90 2.97 4.29
CA ASP A 141 2.01 3.32 5.18
C ASP A 141 3.11 2.24 5.15
N LEU A 142 2.74 0.96 5.29
CA LEU A 142 3.70 -0.13 5.19
C LEU A 142 4.36 -0.18 3.82
N PHE A 143 3.61 0.06 2.74
CA PHE A 143 4.18 0.08 1.39
C PHE A 143 5.27 1.12 1.24
N MET A 144 5.08 2.33 1.76
CA MET A 144 6.10 3.38 1.76
C MET A 144 7.37 2.94 2.51
N LYS A 145 7.21 2.29 3.67
CA LYS A 145 8.33 1.77 4.47
C LYS A 145 9.09 0.66 3.75
N CYS A 146 8.39 -0.27 3.10
CA CYS A 146 9.00 -1.31 2.28
C CYS A 146 9.77 -0.71 1.09
N ARG A 147 9.21 0.29 0.41
CA ARG A 147 9.89 0.99 -0.68
C ARG A 147 11.18 1.66 -0.22
N TYR A 148 11.15 2.33 0.93
CA TYR A 148 12.34 2.92 1.53
C TYR A 148 13.41 1.87 1.84
N LEU A 149 13.03 0.75 2.45
CA LEU A 149 13.97 -0.34 2.76
C LEU A 149 14.52 -1.01 1.49
N ASP A 150 13.73 -1.14 0.43
CA ASP A 150 14.21 -1.63 -0.86
C ASP A 150 15.29 -0.75 -1.46
N GLU A 151 15.12 0.57 -1.39
CA GLU A 151 16.13 1.54 -1.83
C GLU A 151 17.42 1.43 -0.99
N LEU A 152 17.27 1.33 0.33
CA LEU A 152 18.39 1.25 1.27
C LEU A 152 19.18 -0.06 1.13
N THR A 153 18.50 -1.18 0.87
CA THR A 153 19.08 -2.54 0.98
C THR A 153 19.19 -3.29 -0.35
N GLY A 154 18.80 -2.67 -1.45
CA GLY A 154 18.75 -3.33 -2.76
C GLY A 154 17.70 -4.45 -2.83
N GLY A 155 16.53 -4.24 -2.22
CA GLY A 155 15.40 -5.18 -2.25
C GLY A 155 15.50 -6.32 -1.23
N ARG A 156 16.27 -6.17 -0.16
CA ARG A 156 16.50 -7.20 0.87
C ARG A 156 16.05 -6.78 2.27
N GLY A 157 15.33 -5.66 2.37
CA GLY A 157 14.98 -5.05 3.65
C GLY A 157 13.72 -5.60 4.31
N THR A 158 12.89 -6.37 3.59
CA THR A 158 11.56 -6.77 4.08
C THR A 158 11.35 -8.27 4.01
N VAL A 159 10.83 -8.85 5.10
CA VAL A 159 10.43 -10.25 5.21
C VAL A 159 8.99 -10.34 5.70
N PHE A 160 8.15 -11.05 4.98
CA PHE A 160 6.76 -11.34 5.36
C PHE A 160 6.63 -12.76 5.89
N ALA A 161 5.92 -12.91 7.00
CA ALA A 161 5.51 -14.18 7.56
C ALA A 161 3.99 -14.22 7.65
N THR A 162 3.36 -15.29 7.15
CA THR A 162 1.92 -15.52 7.25
C THR A 162 1.57 -16.97 6.89
N GLY A 163 0.58 -17.52 7.58
CA GLY A 163 -0.01 -18.82 7.23
C GLY A 163 -1.03 -18.74 6.08
N THR A 164 -1.48 -17.53 5.71
CA THR A 164 -2.52 -17.30 4.69
C THR A 164 -2.11 -16.20 3.71
N PRO A 165 -1.10 -16.44 2.85
CA PRO A 165 -0.61 -15.44 1.90
C PRO A 165 -1.70 -15.02 0.91
N ILE A 166 -2.55 -15.95 0.51
CA ILE A 166 -3.71 -15.72 -0.36
C ILE A 166 -4.92 -16.36 0.31
N SER A 167 -5.99 -15.60 0.54
CA SER A 167 -7.22 -16.10 1.14
C SER A 167 -8.46 -15.96 0.24
N ASN A 168 -8.58 -14.86 -0.48
CA ASN A 168 -9.81 -14.53 -1.21
C ASN A 168 -9.60 -14.24 -2.69
N SER A 169 -8.42 -13.82 -3.12
CA SER A 169 -8.22 -13.29 -4.45
C SER A 169 -6.76 -13.29 -4.89
N MET A 170 -6.53 -13.45 -6.19
CA MET A 170 -5.21 -13.24 -6.80
C MET A 170 -4.65 -11.82 -6.61
N VAL A 171 -5.49 -10.84 -6.35
CA VAL A 171 -5.07 -9.48 -5.99
C VAL A 171 -4.17 -9.49 -4.75
N GLU A 172 -4.39 -10.39 -3.81
CA GLU A 172 -3.56 -10.52 -2.62
C GLU A 172 -2.12 -10.94 -2.97
N LEU A 173 -1.95 -11.85 -3.96
CA LEU A 173 -0.63 -12.23 -4.47
C LEU A 173 0.08 -11.05 -5.14
N TYR A 174 -0.61 -10.32 -6.01
CA TYR A 174 -0.08 -9.12 -6.62
C TYR A 174 0.34 -8.08 -5.57
N THR A 175 -0.48 -7.90 -4.54
CA THR A 175 -0.19 -6.99 -3.43
C THR A 175 1.08 -7.40 -2.68
N ILE A 176 1.26 -8.69 -2.37
CA ILE A 176 2.48 -9.21 -1.75
C ILE A 176 3.71 -8.93 -2.63
N GLN A 177 3.60 -9.16 -3.93
CA GLN A 177 4.68 -8.87 -4.87
C GLN A 177 5.02 -7.38 -4.91
N ARG A 178 4.04 -6.49 -4.81
CA ARG A 178 4.30 -5.05 -4.71
C ARG A 178 5.11 -4.67 -3.48
N TYR A 179 4.86 -5.32 -2.35
CA TYR A 179 5.65 -5.08 -1.14
C TYR A 179 7.09 -5.60 -1.26
N LEU A 180 7.28 -6.80 -1.83
CA LEU A 180 8.54 -7.54 -1.72
C LEU A 180 9.45 -7.41 -2.96
N GLN A 181 8.91 -7.05 -4.13
CA GLN A 181 9.67 -7.03 -5.38
C GLN A 181 9.19 -5.96 -6.38
N TYR A 182 8.81 -4.79 -5.88
CA TYR A 182 8.28 -3.71 -6.71
C TYR A 182 9.22 -3.33 -7.85
N ASN A 183 10.51 -3.22 -7.60
CA ASN A 183 11.51 -2.89 -8.63
C ASN A 183 11.54 -3.93 -9.76
N THR A 184 11.35 -5.22 -9.43
CA THR A 184 11.25 -6.30 -10.42
C THR A 184 9.97 -6.16 -11.25
N LEU A 185 8.85 -5.82 -10.61
CA LEU A 185 7.60 -5.54 -11.34
C LEU A 185 7.78 -4.36 -12.31
N VAL A 186 8.37 -3.26 -11.86
CA VAL A 186 8.64 -2.08 -12.72
C VAL A 186 9.54 -2.46 -13.89
N LYS A 187 10.64 -3.17 -13.64
CA LYS A 187 11.59 -3.60 -14.68
C LYS A 187 10.93 -4.44 -15.78
N ASN A 188 9.88 -5.19 -15.44
CA ASN A 188 9.13 -6.04 -16.36
C ASN A 188 7.82 -5.42 -16.84
N ASN A 189 7.54 -4.15 -16.57
CA ASN A 189 6.28 -3.45 -16.89
C ASN A 189 5.03 -4.11 -16.27
N LEU A 190 5.19 -4.72 -15.08
CA LEU A 190 4.14 -5.43 -14.35
C LEU A 190 3.70 -4.69 -13.08
N GLN A 191 4.10 -3.43 -12.89
CA GLN A 191 3.75 -2.61 -11.73
C GLN A 191 2.27 -2.22 -11.68
N HIS A 192 1.57 -2.29 -12.83
CA HIS A 192 0.13 -2.07 -12.91
C HIS A 192 -0.62 -3.40 -12.89
N PHE A 193 -1.70 -3.45 -12.11
CA PHE A 193 -2.46 -4.69 -11.94
C PHE A 193 -2.94 -5.29 -13.25
N ASP A 194 -3.42 -4.47 -14.18
CA ASP A 194 -3.95 -4.96 -15.46
C ASP A 194 -2.86 -5.66 -16.30
N SER A 195 -1.63 -5.13 -16.31
CA SER A 195 -0.49 -5.77 -16.97
C SER A 195 -0.10 -7.08 -16.28
N TRP A 196 -0.07 -7.07 -14.96
CA TRP A 196 0.23 -8.25 -14.16
C TRP A 196 -0.84 -9.35 -14.37
N ALA A 197 -2.11 -8.98 -14.28
CA ALA A 197 -3.22 -9.91 -14.42
C ALA A 197 -3.31 -10.51 -15.84
N SER A 198 -3.01 -9.73 -16.87
CA SER A 198 -2.97 -10.25 -18.25
C SER A 198 -1.79 -11.19 -18.50
N THR A 199 -0.73 -11.11 -17.68
CA THR A 199 0.44 -11.99 -17.82
C THR A 199 0.29 -13.29 -17.03
N PHE A 200 -0.27 -13.23 -15.81
CA PHE A 200 -0.31 -14.35 -14.88
C PHE A 200 -1.72 -14.91 -14.63
N GLY A 201 -2.75 -14.22 -15.07
CA GLY A 201 -4.13 -14.59 -14.87
C GLY A 201 -4.85 -14.93 -16.17
N GLU A 202 -5.93 -15.66 -16.02
CA GLU A 202 -6.88 -15.96 -17.08
C GLU A 202 -8.28 -15.56 -16.61
N THR A 203 -9.05 -14.93 -17.47
CA THR A 203 -10.46 -14.61 -17.19
C THR A 203 -11.33 -15.77 -17.64
N VAL A 204 -11.95 -16.45 -16.70
CA VAL A 204 -12.91 -17.53 -16.98
C VAL A 204 -14.31 -17.02 -16.68
N THR A 205 -15.22 -17.20 -17.63
CA THR A 205 -16.65 -16.90 -17.43
C THR A 205 -17.34 -18.17 -16.94
N ALA A 206 -17.92 -18.12 -15.75
CA ALA A 206 -18.74 -19.21 -15.22
C ALA A 206 -20.14 -18.69 -14.89
N VAL A 207 -21.14 -19.52 -15.10
CA VAL A 207 -22.53 -19.27 -14.66
C VAL A 207 -22.69 -19.96 -13.31
N GLU A 208 -22.90 -19.20 -12.27
CA GLU A 208 -23.14 -19.72 -10.92
C GLU A 208 -24.58 -19.43 -10.51
N LEU A 209 -25.22 -20.39 -9.86
CA LEU A 209 -26.53 -20.17 -9.24
C LEU A 209 -26.37 -19.17 -8.10
N THR A 210 -27.30 -18.23 -8.00
CA THR A 210 -27.36 -17.34 -6.85
C THR A 210 -27.57 -18.17 -5.57
N PRO A 211 -27.11 -17.71 -4.39
CA PRO A 211 -27.34 -18.42 -3.13
C PRO A 211 -28.81 -18.71 -2.83
N GLU A 212 -29.71 -17.93 -3.39
CA GLU A 212 -31.16 -18.07 -3.25
C GLU A 212 -31.76 -19.06 -4.28
N GLY A 213 -30.98 -19.60 -5.21
CA GLY A 213 -31.41 -20.62 -6.18
C GLY A 213 -32.41 -20.14 -7.24
N THR A 214 -32.64 -18.82 -7.36
CA THR A 214 -33.70 -18.24 -8.20
C THR A 214 -33.18 -17.40 -9.37
N GLY A 215 -31.85 -17.36 -9.60
CA GLY A 215 -31.21 -16.60 -10.69
C GLY A 215 -29.86 -17.15 -11.10
N TYR A 216 -29.35 -16.69 -12.24
CA TYR A 216 -28.04 -17.00 -12.80
C TYR A 216 -27.19 -15.74 -12.87
#